data_a5a0f8afb0834cec463477d764a0bdad
#
_entry.id   a5a0f8afb0834cec463477d764a0bdad
#
_cell.length_a   1.000
_cell.length_b   1.000
_cell.length_c   1.000
_cell.angle_alpha   90.00
_cell.angle_beta   90.00
_cell.angle_gamma   90.00
#
_symmetry.space_group_name_H-M   'P 1'
#
loop_
_entity.id
_entity.type
_entity.pdbx_description
1 polymer ?
#
loop_
_entity_poly.entity_id
_entity_poly.type
_entity_poly.pdbx_seq_one_letter_code
_entity_poly.pdbx_strand_id
1 'polypeptide(L)'
;MPNLQTHFMKIILYVLLTFSAFLSFKSCNEKEKPQVISPADKVTYERDIKPILTTSCIPCHFQGGISPYKWDNYEAVKYKISLIIDRVNKDQGARKFMPKDGTKLSPETIATLRKWVTDGTLER
;
A
#
# COMPACT_ATOMS: atom_id res chain seq x y z
N MET A 1 -4.36 26.76 62.46
CA MET A 1 -4.05 25.36 62.08
C MET A 1 -5.04 24.95 61.02
N PRO A 2 -4.65 24.65 59.81
CA PRO A 2 -5.61 24.24 58.77
C PRO A 2 -6.21 22.89 59.13
N ASN A 3 -7.53 22.82 59.10
CA ASN A 3 -8.33 21.74 59.57
C ASN A 3 -8.04 20.49 58.69
N LEU A 4 -7.51 19.43 59.30
CA LEU A 4 -7.15 18.16 58.62
C LEU A 4 -8.30 17.60 57.79
N GLN A 5 -9.53 17.88 58.20
CA GLN A 5 -10.77 17.45 57.58
C GLN A 5 -11.00 18.08 56.18
N THR A 6 -10.58 19.35 56.03
CA THR A 6 -10.72 20.04 54.73
C THR A 6 -9.66 19.57 53.70
N HIS A 7 -8.50 19.11 54.15
CA HIS A 7 -7.48 18.52 53.25
C HIS A 7 -7.91 17.13 52.79
N PHE A 8 -8.50 16.30 53.66
CA PHE A 8 -9.01 14.98 53.30
C PHE A 8 -10.15 15.08 52.26
N MET A 9 -11.09 16.01 52.46
CA MET A 9 -12.17 16.20 51.49
C MET A 9 -11.67 16.66 50.10
N LYS A 10 -10.65 17.51 50.05
CA LYS A 10 -10.05 17.94 48.76
C LYS A 10 -9.35 16.80 48.05
N ILE A 11 -8.63 15.95 48.76
CA ILE A 11 -7.96 14.77 48.19
C ILE A 11 -8.96 13.77 47.60
N ILE A 12 -10.06 13.49 48.32
CA ILE A 12 -11.13 12.61 47.85
C ILE A 12 -11.78 13.18 46.57
N LEU A 13 -12.02 14.49 46.53
CA LEU A 13 -12.60 15.15 45.36
C LEU A 13 -11.67 15.08 44.15
N TYR A 14 -10.35 15.26 44.32
CA TYR A 14 -9.38 15.12 43.25
C TYR A 14 -9.26 13.68 42.75
N VAL A 15 -9.29 12.69 43.62
CA VAL A 15 -9.23 11.27 43.25
C VAL A 15 -10.49 10.86 42.47
N LEU A 16 -11.67 11.35 42.85
CA LEU A 16 -12.92 11.09 42.14
C LEU A 16 -12.96 11.77 40.76
N LEU A 17 -12.42 12.99 40.65
CA LEU A 17 -12.32 13.70 39.36
C LEU A 17 -11.33 13.03 38.40
N THR A 18 -10.20 12.53 38.90
CA THR A 18 -9.20 11.84 38.06
C THR A 18 -9.68 10.44 37.64
N PHE A 19 -10.45 9.76 38.46
CA PHE A 19 -11.01 8.44 38.15
C PHE A 19 -12.12 8.52 37.09
N SER A 20 -12.87 9.63 37.04
CA SER A 20 -13.90 9.86 36.00
C SER A 20 -13.32 10.10 34.62
N ALA A 21 -12.10 10.65 34.51
CA ALA A 21 -11.44 10.90 33.23
C ALA A 21 -10.85 9.63 32.56
N PHE A 22 -10.67 8.54 33.34
CA PHE A 22 -10.07 7.30 32.83
C PHE A 22 -11.07 6.32 32.20
N LEU A 23 -12.39 6.55 32.37
CA LEU A 23 -13.44 5.65 31.87
C LEU A 23 -13.89 5.95 30.43
N SER A 24 -13.28 6.91 29.76
CA SER A 24 -13.68 7.31 28.39
C SER A 24 -12.82 6.72 27.27
N PHE A 25 -11.89 5.83 27.56
CA PHE A 25 -11.27 5.01 26.51
C PHE A 25 -12.21 3.86 26.15
N LYS A 26 -13.27 4.19 25.41
CA LYS A 26 -13.96 3.21 24.60
C LYS A 26 -12.97 2.73 23.55
N SER A 27 -12.35 1.59 23.82
CA SER A 27 -11.69 0.79 22.79
C SER A 27 -12.74 0.46 21.73
N CYS A 28 -12.73 1.20 20.63
CA CYS A 28 -13.36 0.75 19.39
C CYS A 28 -12.56 -0.46 18.91
N ASN A 29 -12.89 -1.63 19.45
CA ASN A 29 -12.55 -2.90 18.83
C ASN A 29 -13.59 -3.12 17.73
N GLU A 30 -13.46 -2.34 16.66
CA GLU A 30 -14.19 -2.54 15.42
C GLU A 30 -13.64 -3.83 14.84
N LYS A 31 -14.34 -4.92 15.08
CA LYS A 31 -14.15 -6.16 14.31
C LYS A 31 -14.38 -5.75 12.86
N GLU A 32 -13.30 -5.60 12.11
CA GLU A 32 -13.31 -5.35 10.69
C GLU A 32 -14.22 -6.42 10.06
N LYS A 33 -15.45 -6.01 9.69
CA LYS A 33 -16.33 -6.83 8.89
C LYS A 33 -15.55 -7.19 7.64
N PRO A 34 -15.59 -8.44 7.15
CA PRO A 34 -15.02 -8.77 5.86
C PRO A 34 -15.58 -7.76 4.84
N GLN A 35 -14.76 -6.82 4.41
CA GLN A 35 -15.14 -5.92 3.32
C GLN A 35 -15.32 -6.81 2.10
N VAL A 36 -16.55 -6.91 1.62
CA VAL A 36 -16.82 -7.42 0.28
C VAL A 36 -16.14 -6.43 -0.67
N ILE A 37 -14.94 -6.78 -1.12
CA ILE A 37 -14.17 -5.94 -2.05
C ILE A 37 -15.02 -5.83 -3.32
N SER A 38 -15.55 -4.64 -3.55
CA SER A 38 -16.27 -4.34 -4.78
C SER A 38 -15.36 -4.60 -5.99
N PRO A 39 -15.86 -5.12 -7.10
CA PRO A 39 -15.08 -5.23 -8.33
C PRO A 39 -14.40 -3.91 -8.73
N ALA A 40 -14.99 -2.77 -8.40
CA ALA A 40 -14.41 -1.44 -8.61
C ALA A 40 -13.13 -1.18 -7.80
N ASP A 41 -12.91 -1.89 -6.68
CA ASP A 41 -11.75 -1.73 -5.82
C ASP A 41 -10.56 -2.62 -6.21
N LYS A 42 -10.77 -3.54 -7.15
CA LYS A 42 -9.69 -4.40 -7.67
C LYS A 42 -8.87 -3.70 -8.73
N VAL A 43 -7.58 -3.95 -8.68
CA VAL A 43 -6.64 -3.48 -9.72
C VAL A 43 -6.78 -4.37 -10.95
N THR A 44 -6.88 -3.75 -12.13
CA THR A 44 -6.98 -4.45 -13.42
C THR A 44 -5.87 -4.03 -14.39
N TYR A 45 -5.57 -4.88 -15.37
CA TYR A 45 -4.54 -4.61 -16.35
C TYR A 45 -4.87 -3.37 -17.18
N GLU A 46 -6.04 -3.32 -17.81
CA GLU A 46 -6.39 -2.24 -18.74
C GLU A 46 -6.45 -0.87 -18.06
N ARG A 47 -7.02 -0.80 -16.85
CA ARG A 47 -7.19 0.47 -16.14
C ARG A 47 -5.93 0.94 -15.43
N ASP A 48 -5.20 0.04 -14.77
CA ASP A 48 -4.19 0.42 -13.79
C ASP A 48 -2.77 0.03 -14.21
N ILE A 49 -2.57 -1.14 -14.80
CA ILE A 49 -1.23 -1.68 -15.09
C ILE A 49 -0.71 -1.20 -16.43
N LYS A 50 -1.54 -1.24 -17.45
CA LYS A 50 -1.18 -0.84 -18.82
C LYS A 50 -0.66 0.60 -18.91
N PRO A 51 -1.26 1.61 -18.23
CA PRO A 51 -0.69 2.96 -18.19
C PRO A 51 0.72 3.01 -17.58
N ILE A 52 0.97 2.28 -16.50
CA ILE A 52 2.29 2.19 -15.87
C ILE A 52 3.32 1.61 -16.85
N LEU A 53 2.95 0.52 -17.52
CA LEU A 53 3.85 -0.13 -18.49
C LEU A 53 4.12 0.77 -19.70
N THR A 54 3.08 1.41 -20.23
CA THR A 54 3.21 2.30 -21.39
C THR A 54 4.20 3.43 -21.12
N THR A 55 4.15 4.01 -19.94
CA THR A 55 5.03 5.13 -19.56
C THR A 55 6.45 4.68 -19.23
N SER A 56 6.59 3.57 -18.49
CA SER A 56 7.87 3.24 -17.84
C SER A 56 8.61 2.05 -18.47
N CYS A 57 7.95 1.22 -19.24
CA CYS A 57 8.50 -0.05 -19.72
C CYS A 57 8.50 -0.17 -21.26
N ILE A 58 7.40 0.15 -21.91
CA ILE A 58 7.20 -0.03 -23.35
C ILE A 58 8.22 0.72 -24.21
N PRO A 59 8.77 1.90 -23.85
CA PRO A 59 9.83 2.52 -24.63
C PRO A 59 11.00 1.58 -24.99
N CYS A 60 11.24 0.54 -24.16
CA CYS A 60 12.27 -0.48 -24.44
C CYS A 60 11.70 -1.89 -24.64
N HIS A 61 10.53 -2.19 -24.07
CA HIS A 61 9.93 -3.53 -23.97
C HIS A 61 8.72 -3.72 -24.92
N PHE A 62 8.81 -3.28 -26.15
CA PHE A 62 7.79 -3.46 -27.20
C PHE A 62 8.29 -4.33 -28.34
N GLN A 63 7.39 -4.77 -29.22
CA GLN A 63 7.77 -5.49 -30.45
C GLN A 63 8.68 -4.60 -31.32
N GLY A 64 9.87 -5.09 -31.64
CA GLY A 64 10.92 -4.28 -32.32
C GLY A 64 11.81 -3.45 -31.39
N GLY A 65 11.49 -3.35 -30.10
CA GLY A 65 12.33 -2.68 -29.11
C GLY A 65 13.61 -3.45 -28.75
N ILE A 66 14.53 -2.78 -28.07
CA ILE A 66 15.87 -3.30 -27.75
C ILE A 66 15.87 -4.45 -26.72
N SER A 67 14.83 -4.57 -25.90
CA SER A 67 14.73 -5.62 -24.89
C SER A 67 14.29 -6.96 -25.50
N PRO A 68 14.86 -8.10 -25.10
CA PRO A 68 14.35 -9.42 -25.47
C PRO A 68 12.99 -9.73 -24.86
N TYR A 69 12.62 -9.04 -23.78
CA TYR A 69 11.33 -9.20 -23.11
C TYR A 69 10.36 -8.13 -23.60
N LYS A 70 9.14 -8.56 -23.97
CA LYS A 70 8.07 -7.67 -24.46
C LYS A 70 6.96 -7.59 -23.42
N TRP A 71 6.54 -6.37 -23.09
CA TRP A 71 5.51 -6.08 -22.08
C TRP A 71 4.29 -5.37 -22.69
N ASP A 72 4.10 -5.49 -23.99
CA ASP A 72 3.08 -4.79 -24.77
C ASP A 72 1.73 -5.51 -24.84
N ASN A 73 1.57 -6.61 -24.10
CA ASN A 73 0.30 -7.33 -24.02
C ASN A 73 0.08 -7.95 -22.62
N TYR A 74 -1.19 -8.17 -22.30
CA TYR A 74 -1.63 -8.67 -21.00
C TYR A 74 -0.98 -10.00 -20.61
N GLU A 75 -1.00 -11.01 -21.50
CA GLU A 75 -0.51 -12.35 -21.18
C GLU A 75 0.99 -12.38 -20.88
N ALA A 76 1.77 -11.64 -21.65
CA ALA A 76 3.22 -11.53 -21.43
C ALA A 76 3.53 -10.89 -20.06
N VAL A 77 2.80 -9.84 -19.71
CA VAL A 77 2.95 -9.15 -18.42
C VAL A 77 2.51 -10.03 -17.27
N LYS A 78 1.33 -10.64 -17.35
CA LYS A 78 0.80 -11.55 -16.35
C LYS A 78 1.77 -12.70 -16.06
N TYR A 79 2.30 -13.33 -17.10
CA TYR A 79 3.25 -14.42 -16.95
C TYR A 79 4.57 -14.01 -16.28
N LYS A 80 4.99 -12.76 -16.42
CA LYS A 80 6.26 -12.25 -15.92
C LYS A 80 6.14 -11.22 -14.80
N ILE A 81 4.96 -10.99 -14.26
CA ILE A 81 4.73 -9.91 -13.28
C ILE A 81 5.64 -10.01 -12.04
N SER A 82 5.89 -11.22 -11.54
CA SER A 82 6.79 -11.41 -10.39
C SER A 82 8.22 -10.97 -10.71
N LEU A 83 8.69 -11.24 -11.94
CA LEU A 83 9.99 -10.77 -12.41
C LEU A 83 10.01 -9.24 -12.56
N ILE A 84 8.96 -8.66 -13.10
CA ILE A 84 8.83 -7.20 -13.25
C ILE A 84 8.93 -6.54 -11.87
N ILE A 85 8.15 -7.02 -10.89
CA ILE A 85 8.16 -6.51 -9.51
C ILE A 85 9.54 -6.65 -8.87
N ASP A 86 10.22 -7.79 -9.04
CA ASP A 86 11.61 -7.96 -8.56
C ASP A 86 12.54 -6.87 -9.12
N ARG A 87 12.44 -6.57 -10.39
CA ARG A 87 13.31 -5.60 -11.05
C ARG A 87 13.06 -4.16 -10.62
N VAL A 88 11.80 -3.74 -10.57
CA VAL A 88 11.44 -2.37 -10.21
C VAL A 88 11.58 -2.08 -8.71
N ASN A 89 11.61 -3.13 -7.89
CA ASN A 89 11.77 -3.01 -6.44
C ASN A 89 13.23 -2.85 -6.00
N LYS A 90 14.20 -3.16 -6.86
CA LYS A 90 15.63 -3.00 -6.57
C LYS A 90 16.00 -1.54 -6.34
N ASP A 91 17.13 -1.32 -5.69
CA ASP A 91 17.68 0.02 -5.56
C ASP A 91 18.18 0.54 -6.91
N GLN A 92 18.01 1.83 -7.13
CA GLN A 92 18.43 2.48 -8.36
C GLN A 92 19.94 2.29 -8.57
N GLY A 93 20.34 1.88 -9.75
CA GLY A 93 21.71 1.54 -10.07
C GLY A 93 22.13 0.11 -9.70
N ALA A 94 21.32 -0.64 -8.97
CA ALA A 94 21.61 -2.05 -8.67
C ALA A 94 21.59 -2.91 -9.94
N ARG A 95 22.35 -4.00 -9.94
CA ARG A 95 22.35 -4.95 -11.06
C ARG A 95 20.92 -5.45 -11.34
N LYS A 96 20.50 -5.33 -12.59
CA LYS A 96 19.15 -5.73 -13.06
C LYS A 96 18.02 -4.85 -12.52
N PHE A 97 18.31 -3.68 -11.99
CA PHE A 97 17.30 -2.67 -11.70
C PHE A 97 16.58 -2.26 -13.00
N MET A 98 15.29 -1.93 -12.87
CA MET A 98 14.46 -1.38 -13.94
C MET A 98 13.60 -0.23 -13.38
N PRO A 99 13.30 0.80 -14.20
CA PRO A 99 13.74 1.01 -15.58
C PRO A 99 15.26 1.24 -15.65
N LYS A 100 15.92 0.57 -16.61
CA LYS A 100 17.35 0.77 -16.85
C LYS A 100 17.59 2.24 -17.27
N ASP A 101 18.55 2.89 -16.68
CA ASP A 101 18.88 4.30 -16.94
C ASP A 101 17.73 5.30 -16.64
N GLY A 102 16.65 4.84 -16.00
CA GLY A 102 15.50 5.63 -15.60
C GLY A 102 15.40 5.87 -14.09
N THR A 103 14.40 6.66 -13.71
CA THR A 103 14.07 6.91 -12.29
C THR A 103 13.32 5.71 -11.70
N LYS A 104 13.61 5.37 -10.46
CA LYS A 104 12.87 4.35 -9.70
C LYS A 104 11.37 4.71 -9.65
N LEU A 105 10.52 3.71 -9.87
CA LEU A 105 9.08 3.88 -9.72
C LEU A 105 8.74 4.27 -8.28
N SER A 106 7.68 5.06 -8.11
CA SER A 106 7.22 5.43 -6.77
C SER A 106 6.77 4.19 -5.98
N PRO A 107 6.84 4.25 -4.64
CA PRO A 107 6.33 3.16 -3.80
C PRO A 107 4.86 2.80 -4.11
N GLU A 108 4.03 3.80 -4.41
CA GLU A 108 2.61 3.64 -4.74
C GLU A 108 2.44 2.88 -6.06
N THR A 109 3.25 3.21 -7.07
CA THR A 109 3.24 2.50 -8.35
C THR A 109 3.65 1.03 -8.17
N ILE A 110 4.68 0.77 -7.36
CA ILE A 110 5.10 -0.60 -7.05
C ILE A 110 4.02 -1.34 -6.25
N ALA A 111 3.34 -0.66 -5.31
CA ALA A 111 2.22 -1.23 -4.56
C ALA A 111 1.04 -1.60 -5.48
N THR A 112 0.75 -0.79 -6.49
CA THR A 112 -0.29 -1.09 -7.51
C THR A 112 0.05 -2.38 -8.28
N LEU A 113 1.29 -2.57 -8.70
CA LEU A 113 1.73 -3.82 -9.36
C LEU A 113 1.55 -5.04 -8.45
N ARG A 114 1.89 -4.90 -7.16
CA ARG A 114 1.72 -5.97 -6.17
C ARG A 114 0.25 -6.27 -5.91
N LYS A 115 -0.58 -5.22 -5.78
CA LYS A 115 -2.02 -5.37 -5.59
C LYS A 115 -2.67 -6.09 -6.77
N TRP A 116 -2.27 -5.80 -7.99
CA TRP A 116 -2.75 -6.53 -9.16
C TRP A 116 -2.52 -8.04 -9.06
N VAL A 117 -1.37 -8.47 -8.56
CA VAL A 117 -1.09 -9.88 -8.30
C VAL A 117 -2.05 -10.43 -7.23
N THR A 118 -2.23 -9.71 -6.13
CA THR A 118 -3.11 -10.13 -5.03
C THR A 118 -4.59 -10.20 -5.45
N ASP A 119 -5.00 -9.31 -6.35
CA ASP A 119 -6.36 -9.25 -6.90
C ASP A 119 -6.63 -10.33 -7.97
N GLY A 120 -5.62 -11.15 -8.33
CA GLY A 120 -5.74 -12.27 -9.25
C GLY A 120 -5.33 -11.94 -10.69
N THR A 121 -4.56 -10.90 -10.91
CA THR A 121 -4.09 -10.48 -12.24
C THR A 121 -5.22 -10.29 -13.25
N LEU A 122 -6.27 -9.61 -12.86
CA LEU A 122 -7.46 -9.39 -13.69
C LEU A 122 -7.13 -8.54 -14.92
N GLU A 123 -7.72 -8.88 -16.07
CA GLU A 123 -7.55 -8.10 -17.29
C GLU A 123 -8.39 -6.82 -17.27
N ARG A 124 -9.70 -6.95 -16.88
CA ARG A 124 -10.72 -5.88 -16.81
C ARG A 124 -11.50 -5.94 -15.52
#